data_d0a221e6fe9adeb8d3bf74dfebad3e8f
#
_entry.id   d0a221e6fe9adeb8d3bf74dfebad3e8f
#
_cell.length_a   1.000
_cell.length_b   1.000
_cell.length_c   1.000
_cell.angle_alpha   90.00
_cell.angle_beta   90.00
_cell.angle_gamma   90.00
#
_symmetry.space_group_name_H-M   'P 1'
#
loop_
_entity.id
_entity.type
_entity.pdbx_description
1 polymer ?
#
loop_
_entity_poly.entity_id
_entity_poly.type
_entity_poly.pdbx_seq_one_letter_code
_entity_poly.pdbx_strand_id
1 'polypeptide(L)'
;MRKHVIAMLVLVAASTVSVFIVLAIVDNVPGISDSALYRLIFGLLLLAVVPPTSGYLVSTWTVDPERAPVSVHIRRIRIISGAVEAAATIALTTFAVQVGLPPWIPIIVVGGSLLALVISLYIGERSRLRGIVESTTLQPWSPMSKTDLARRYRRAAMVFTATFVLSVVVLVVLDFTEGALIEVLHLAVTLGAFAASFTFLPTIVSVQPYLAKLRPDLLEDNKAVAKRVMKGQPIELTPKQRVSAVRYATLMEAYWSLFGLQQVLFDIGWAFLQLRNFAQDQDIFAAVLGTVFVVLAIAVTIVSVRQLRKVRAYLASHPDDVAAAVAEDDLIRAARADSAS
;
A
#
# COMPACT_ATOMS: atom_id res chain seq x y z
N MET A 1 1.07 15.16 6.00
CA MET A 1 2.14 14.65 5.13
C MET A 1 3.36 14.07 5.86
N ARG A 2 4.03 14.80 6.78
CA ARG A 2 5.23 14.28 7.48
C ARG A 2 5.05 12.95 8.22
N LYS A 3 3.90 12.71 8.87
CA LYS A 3 3.66 11.52 9.70
C LYS A 3 3.51 10.23 8.89
N HIS A 4 2.91 10.28 7.70
CA HIS A 4 2.78 9.12 6.81
C HIS A 4 4.13 8.76 6.17
N VAL A 5 4.95 9.76 5.88
CA VAL A 5 6.33 9.55 5.41
C VAL A 5 7.17 8.85 6.48
N ILE A 6 7.03 9.27 7.75
CA ILE A 6 7.72 8.64 8.88
C ILE A 6 7.26 7.18 9.05
N ALA A 7 5.95 6.92 9.03
CA ALA A 7 5.43 5.56 9.13
C ALA A 7 5.93 4.66 7.99
N MET A 8 6.03 5.19 6.76
CA MET A 8 6.63 4.47 5.63
C MET A 8 8.12 4.24 5.79
N LEU A 9 8.87 5.25 6.25
CA LEU A 9 10.30 5.08 6.50
C LEU A 9 10.55 4.02 7.57
N VAL A 10 9.72 3.99 8.61
CA VAL A 10 9.77 2.94 9.65
C VAL A 10 9.44 1.56 9.06
N LEU A 11 8.45 1.46 8.17
CA LEU A 11 8.09 0.21 7.49
C LEU A 11 9.26 -0.29 6.62
N VAL A 12 9.81 0.59 5.79
CA VAL A 12 10.95 0.27 4.92
C VAL A 12 12.16 -0.12 5.76
N ALA A 13 12.47 0.63 6.81
CA ALA A 13 13.58 0.32 7.71
C ALA A 13 13.37 -1.04 8.41
N ALA A 14 12.17 -1.30 8.93
CA ALA A 14 11.85 -2.57 9.56
C ALA A 14 11.96 -3.75 8.59
N SER A 15 11.44 -3.60 7.37
CA SER A 15 11.55 -4.63 6.33
C SER A 15 13.02 -4.87 5.93
N THR A 16 13.79 -3.79 5.78
CA THR A 16 15.22 -3.89 5.44
C THR A 16 16.02 -4.59 6.56
N VAL A 17 15.78 -4.21 7.81
CA VAL A 17 16.41 -4.86 8.98
C VAL A 17 16.02 -6.33 9.03
N SER A 18 14.76 -6.68 8.78
CA SER A 18 14.29 -8.07 8.74
C SER A 18 15.02 -8.88 7.67
N VAL A 19 15.23 -8.31 6.48
CA VAL A 19 16.00 -8.97 5.40
C VAL A 19 17.45 -9.20 5.83
N PHE A 20 18.11 -8.22 6.44
CA PHE A 20 19.48 -8.36 6.92
C PHE A 20 19.61 -9.41 8.04
N ILE A 21 18.63 -9.48 8.95
CA ILE A 21 18.57 -10.51 9.96
C ILE A 21 18.45 -11.91 9.32
N VAL A 22 17.57 -12.05 8.29
CA VAL A 22 17.45 -13.32 7.54
C VAL A 22 18.77 -13.70 6.92
N LEU A 23 19.41 -12.80 6.18
CA LEU A 23 20.68 -13.06 5.52
C LEU A 23 21.77 -13.45 6.54
N ALA A 24 21.90 -12.69 7.62
CA ALA A 24 22.88 -13.00 8.68
C ALA A 24 22.62 -14.36 9.34
N ILE A 25 21.38 -14.79 9.49
CA ILE A 25 21.04 -16.11 10.06
C ILE A 25 21.37 -17.21 9.04
N VAL A 26 21.00 -17.04 7.77
CA VAL A 26 21.24 -18.01 6.70
C VAL A 26 22.74 -18.25 6.52
N ASP A 27 23.54 -17.18 6.51
CA ASP A 27 25.00 -17.27 6.33
C ASP A 27 25.72 -17.95 7.51
N ASN A 28 25.16 -17.87 8.72
CA ASN A 28 25.81 -18.39 9.94
C ASN A 28 25.29 -19.75 10.39
N VAL A 29 24.27 -20.32 9.78
CA VAL A 29 23.67 -21.59 10.17
C VAL A 29 23.71 -22.60 9.03
N PRO A 30 24.73 -23.48 8.97
CA PRO A 30 24.81 -24.47 7.91
C PRO A 30 23.68 -25.50 8.01
N GLY A 31 23.14 -25.94 6.87
CA GLY A 31 22.17 -27.02 6.79
C GLY A 31 20.73 -26.64 7.15
N ILE A 32 20.37 -25.37 7.05
CA ILE A 32 18.96 -24.93 7.17
C ILE A 32 18.15 -25.61 6.06
N SER A 33 17.11 -26.34 6.46
CA SER A 33 16.15 -26.87 5.47
C SER A 33 15.28 -25.77 4.88
N ASP A 34 14.85 -25.93 3.62
CA ASP A 34 13.99 -24.95 2.93
C ASP A 34 12.73 -24.65 3.73
N SER A 35 12.11 -25.66 4.32
CA SER A 35 10.92 -25.48 5.15
C SER A 35 11.17 -24.64 6.41
N ALA A 36 12.37 -24.67 6.96
CA ALA A 36 12.77 -23.83 8.09
C ALA A 36 13.02 -22.39 7.61
N LEU A 37 13.67 -22.22 6.47
CA LEU A 37 13.89 -20.92 5.84
C LEU A 37 12.58 -20.21 5.52
N TYR A 38 11.59 -20.92 4.96
CA TYR A 38 10.26 -20.34 4.69
C TYR A 38 9.56 -19.86 5.98
N ARG A 39 9.67 -20.60 7.09
CA ARG A 39 9.11 -20.18 8.38
C ARG A 39 9.77 -18.91 8.90
N LEU A 40 11.09 -18.82 8.76
CA LEU A 40 11.85 -17.62 9.13
C LEU A 40 11.40 -16.42 8.31
N ILE A 41 11.42 -16.54 6.98
CA ILE A 41 11.05 -15.44 6.06
C ILE A 41 9.60 -15.01 6.31
N PHE A 42 8.67 -15.97 6.36
CA PHE A 42 7.26 -15.70 6.57
C PHE A 42 6.99 -15.06 7.95
N GLY A 43 7.61 -15.62 8.99
CA GLY A 43 7.52 -15.08 10.35
C GLY A 43 8.03 -13.64 10.44
N LEU A 44 9.24 -13.37 9.96
CA LEU A 44 9.83 -12.02 10.00
C LEU A 44 9.06 -11.02 9.13
N LEU A 45 8.62 -11.43 7.94
CA LEU A 45 7.84 -10.56 7.06
C LEU A 45 6.51 -10.16 7.72
N LEU A 46 5.80 -11.09 8.32
CA LEU A 46 4.55 -10.79 9.03
C LEU A 46 4.81 -9.89 10.24
N LEU A 47 5.82 -10.20 11.06
CA LEU A 47 6.20 -9.39 12.23
C LEU A 47 6.60 -7.95 11.82
N ALA A 48 7.19 -7.75 10.66
CA ALA A 48 7.55 -6.41 10.15
C ALA A 48 6.37 -5.65 9.54
N VAL A 49 5.46 -6.34 8.84
CA VAL A 49 4.39 -5.71 8.02
C VAL A 49 3.10 -5.51 8.81
N VAL A 50 2.74 -6.44 9.70
CA VAL A 50 1.47 -6.39 10.44
C VAL A 50 1.33 -5.15 11.33
N PRO A 51 2.33 -4.75 12.13
CA PRO A 51 2.20 -3.59 12.99
C PRO A 51 1.83 -2.29 12.24
N PRO A 52 2.61 -1.85 11.24
CA PRO A 52 2.32 -0.59 10.55
C PRO A 52 1.05 -0.65 9.69
N THR A 53 0.73 -1.80 9.07
CA THR A 53 -0.52 -1.96 8.31
C THR A 53 -1.74 -1.90 9.21
N SER A 54 -1.68 -2.48 10.41
CA SER A 54 -2.75 -2.43 11.40
C SER A 54 -3.02 -1.01 11.88
N GLY A 55 -1.98 -0.26 12.22
CA GLY A 55 -2.09 1.15 12.60
C GLY A 55 -2.66 2.00 11.46
N TYR A 56 -2.21 1.73 10.23
CA TYR A 56 -2.74 2.39 9.04
C TYR A 56 -4.23 2.10 8.83
N LEU A 57 -4.65 0.84 8.88
CA LEU A 57 -6.06 0.44 8.75
C LEU A 57 -6.93 1.12 9.81
N VAL A 58 -6.49 1.18 11.05
CA VAL A 58 -7.20 1.90 12.12
C VAL A 58 -7.28 3.41 11.83
N SER A 59 -6.21 4.01 11.33
CA SER A 59 -6.17 5.46 11.05
C SER A 59 -7.06 5.88 9.89
N THR A 60 -7.25 5.02 8.90
CA THR A 60 -8.03 5.29 7.69
C THR A 60 -9.51 4.92 7.82
N TRP A 61 -9.87 4.19 8.89
CA TRP A 61 -11.23 3.77 9.11
C TRP A 61 -12.09 4.90 9.66
N THR A 62 -12.63 5.71 8.77
CA THR A 62 -13.65 6.73 9.10
C THR A 62 -15.01 6.10 8.89
N VAL A 63 -15.62 5.56 9.94
CA VAL A 63 -17.01 5.10 9.92
C VAL A 63 -17.90 6.24 10.34
N ASP A 64 -19.02 6.41 9.64
CA ASP A 64 -20.11 7.24 10.08
C ASP A 64 -20.58 6.73 11.46
N PRO A 65 -20.49 7.53 12.53
CA PRO A 65 -20.83 7.09 13.88
C PRO A 65 -22.31 6.68 14.02
N GLU A 66 -23.18 7.07 13.09
CA GLU A 66 -24.60 6.76 13.13
C GLU A 66 -24.96 5.35 12.64
N ARG A 67 -24.09 4.68 11.87
CA ARG A 67 -24.46 3.42 11.17
C ARG A 67 -23.82 2.13 11.67
N ALA A 68 -22.68 2.17 12.29
CA ALA A 68 -22.08 0.99 12.91
C ALA A 68 -21.16 1.41 14.04
N PRO A 69 -21.17 0.73 15.19
CA PRO A 69 -20.24 1.06 16.26
C PRO A 69 -18.81 0.85 15.74
N VAL A 70 -18.09 1.95 15.57
CA VAL A 70 -16.66 1.99 15.14
C VAL A 70 -15.83 1.01 15.94
N SER A 71 -16.22 0.77 17.19
CA SER A 71 -15.63 -0.22 18.10
C SER A 71 -15.57 -1.64 17.53
N VAL A 72 -16.58 -2.08 16.77
CA VAL A 72 -16.63 -3.45 16.21
C VAL A 72 -15.56 -3.65 15.14
N HIS A 73 -15.38 -2.70 14.23
CA HIS A 73 -14.39 -2.80 13.17
C HIS A 73 -12.96 -2.68 13.70
N ILE A 74 -12.72 -1.73 14.61
CA ILE A 74 -11.42 -1.62 15.27
C ILE A 74 -11.10 -2.88 16.07
N ARG A 75 -12.09 -3.44 16.76
CA ARG A 75 -11.94 -4.72 17.46
C ARG A 75 -11.58 -5.85 16.51
N ARG A 76 -12.22 -5.93 15.32
CA ARG A 76 -11.87 -6.93 14.29
C ARG A 76 -10.44 -6.75 13.78
N ILE A 77 -10.02 -5.52 13.48
CA ILE A 77 -8.64 -5.26 13.05
C ILE A 77 -7.66 -5.71 14.15
N ARG A 78 -7.90 -5.36 15.41
CA ARG A 78 -7.05 -5.77 16.53
C ARG A 78 -6.98 -7.30 16.69
N ILE A 79 -8.12 -7.99 16.55
CA ILE A 79 -8.19 -9.46 16.66
C ILE A 79 -7.43 -10.11 15.49
N ILE A 80 -7.67 -9.67 14.25
CA ILE A 80 -7.01 -10.23 13.06
C ILE A 80 -5.49 -9.97 13.15
N SER A 81 -5.08 -8.75 13.47
CA SER A 81 -3.66 -8.41 13.63
C SER A 81 -2.99 -9.22 14.73
N GLY A 82 -3.65 -9.37 15.88
CA GLY A 82 -3.15 -10.22 16.96
C GLY A 82 -3.05 -11.69 16.58
N ALA A 83 -4.01 -12.22 15.83
CA ALA A 83 -3.98 -13.61 15.34
C ALA A 83 -2.84 -13.84 14.34
N VAL A 84 -2.63 -12.90 13.40
CA VAL A 84 -1.53 -12.98 12.43
C VAL A 84 -0.18 -12.86 13.13
N GLU A 85 -0.06 -11.94 14.10
CA GLU A 85 1.14 -11.77 14.91
C GLU A 85 1.47 -13.04 15.71
N ALA A 86 0.46 -13.67 16.30
CA ALA A 86 0.63 -14.95 17.00
C ALA A 86 1.09 -16.07 16.05
N ALA A 87 0.52 -16.18 14.86
CA ALA A 87 0.96 -17.15 13.86
C ALA A 87 2.41 -16.90 13.41
N ALA A 88 2.79 -15.64 13.21
CA ALA A 88 4.16 -15.25 12.87
C ALA A 88 5.14 -15.58 14.01
N THR A 89 4.74 -15.36 15.27
CA THR A 89 5.51 -15.70 16.45
C THR A 89 5.73 -17.21 16.54
N ILE A 90 4.70 -18.01 16.31
CA ILE A 90 4.80 -19.48 16.29
C ILE A 90 5.77 -19.92 15.18
N ALA A 91 5.66 -19.36 13.98
CA ALA A 91 6.54 -19.69 12.87
C ALA A 91 8.02 -19.38 13.20
N LEU A 92 8.28 -18.19 13.76
CA LEU A 92 9.64 -17.79 14.14
C LEU A 92 10.20 -18.61 15.30
N THR A 93 9.40 -18.88 16.33
CA THR A 93 9.86 -19.67 17.49
C THR A 93 10.10 -21.13 17.14
N THR A 94 9.25 -21.73 16.30
CA THR A 94 9.47 -23.10 15.80
C THR A 94 10.74 -23.18 14.95
N PHE A 95 11.00 -22.20 14.09
CA PHE A 95 12.25 -22.08 13.37
C PHE A 95 13.44 -21.99 14.34
N ALA A 96 13.39 -21.06 15.30
CA ALA A 96 14.47 -20.83 16.25
C ALA A 96 14.85 -22.10 17.06
N VAL A 97 13.84 -22.87 17.46
CA VAL A 97 14.05 -24.15 18.18
C VAL A 97 14.68 -25.18 17.24
N GLN A 98 14.22 -25.30 16.00
CA GLN A 98 14.77 -26.29 15.05
C GLN A 98 16.23 -26.05 14.69
N VAL A 99 16.60 -24.77 14.59
CA VAL A 99 17.95 -24.35 14.18
C VAL A 99 18.87 -24.16 15.39
N GLY A 100 18.35 -24.27 16.64
CA GLY A 100 19.11 -24.09 17.85
C GLY A 100 19.55 -22.66 18.13
N LEU A 101 18.78 -21.67 17.65
CA LEU A 101 19.09 -20.25 17.89
C LEU A 101 19.00 -19.91 19.39
N PRO A 102 19.86 -19.01 19.88
CA PRO A 102 19.77 -18.50 21.24
C PRO A 102 18.38 -17.93 21.53
N PRO A 103 17.72 -18.27 22.65
CA PRO A 103 16.32 -17.91 22.91
C PRO A 103 16.07 -16.38 23.00
N TRP A 104 17.11 -15.61 23.28
CA TRP A 104 16.99 -14.14 23.31
C TRP A 104 16.71 -13.51 21.93
N ILE A 105 17.13 -14.16 20.83
CA ILE A 105 16.90 -13.64 19.47
C ILE A 105 15.39 -13.59 19.15
N PRO A 106 14.63 -14.70 19.19
CA PRO A 106 13.19 -14.65 18.94
C PRO A 106 12.46 -13.77 19.98
N ILE A 107 12.91 -13.72 21.23
CA ILE A 107 12.31 -12.86 22.26
C ILE A 107 12.42 -11.38 21.88
N ILE A 108 13.59 -10.92 21.45
CA ILE A 108 13.78 -9.52 21.01
C ILE A 108 12.95 -9.19 19.77
N VAL A 109 12.94 -10.07 18.77
CA VAL A 109 12.22 -9.84 17.51
C VAL A 109 10.71 -9.80 17.76
N VAL A 110 10.17 -10.76 18.46
CA VAL A 110 8.73 -10.84 18.79
C VAL A 110 8.34 -9.70 19.73
N GLY A 111 9.12 -9.44 20.77
CA GLY A 111 8.86 -8.34 21.70
C GLY A 111 8.90 -6.98 21.01
N GLY A 112 9.85 -6.77 20.12
CA GLY A 112 9.94 -5.56 19.28
C GLY A 112 8.73 -5.39 18.35
N SER A 113 8.28 -6.46 17.70
CA SER A 113 7.11 -6.45 16.84
C SER A 113 5.82 -6.19 17.61
N LEU A 114 5.60 -6.84 18.74
CA LEU A 114 4.45 -6.59 19.61
C LEU A 114 4.40 -5.13 20.10
N LEU A 115 5.55 -4.61 20.52
CA LEU A 115 5.66 -3.19 20.90
C LEU A 115 5.32 -2.28 19.71
N ALA A 116 5.84 -2.58 18.52
CA ALA A 116 5.54 -1.85 17.30
C ALA A 116 4.04 -1.92 16.95
N LEU A 117 3.38 -3.08 17.14
CA LEU A 117 1.94 -3.24 16.94
C LEU A 117 1.14 -2.35 17.88
N VAL A 118 1.46 -2.37 19.18
CA VAL A 118 0.78 -1.52 20.18
C VAL A 118 0.94 -0.04 19.85
N ILE A 119 2.16 0.39 19.54
CA ILE A 119 2.45 1.79 19.16
C ILE A 119 1.71 2.16 17.88
N SER A 120 1.71 1.31 16.86
CA SER A 120 1.04 1.56 15.59
C SER A 120 -0.48 1.66 15.74
N LEU A 121 -1.09 0.78 16.52
CA LEU A 121 -2.52 0.83 16.83
C LEU A 121 -2.88 2.11 17.60
N TYR A 122 -2.08 2.49 18.58
CA TYR A 122 -2.26 3.74 19.34
C TYR A 122 -2.15 4.98 18.46
N ILE A 123 -1.10 5.05 17.62
CA ILE A 123 -0.92 6.15 16.66
C ILE A 123 -2.06 6.19 15.65
N GLY A 124 -2.49 5.01 15.15
CA GLY A 124 -3.62 4.87 14.22
C GLY A 124 -4.90 5.42 14.82
N GLU A 125 -5.23 5.04 16.04
CA GLU A 125 -6.43 5.52 16.75
C GLU A 125 -6.38 7.03 17.02
N ARG A 126 -5.25 7.53 17.50
CA ARG A 126 -5.05 8.97 17.71
C ARG A 126 -5.12 9.77 16.40
N SER A 127 -4.60 9.23 15.32
CA SER A 127 -4.67 9.85 13.99
C SER A 127 -6.11 9.87 13.47
N ARG A 128 -6.86 8.79 13.68
CA ARG A 128 -8.28 8.69 13.34
C ARG A 128 -9.11 9.74 14.08
N LEU A 129 -8.93 9.86 15.41
CA LEU A 129 -9.65 10.84 16.21
C LEU A 129 -9.36 12.29 15.76
N ARG A 130 -8.11 12.60 15.43
CA ARG A 130 -7.74 13.90 14.85
C ARG A 130 -8.34 14.09 13.45
N GLY A 131 -8.33 13.04 12.61
CA GLY A 131 -8.94 13.08 11.28
C GLY A 131 -10.44 13.37 11.31
N ILE A 132 -11.17 12.93 12.33
CA ILE A 132 -12.58 13.29 12.53
C ILE A 132 -12.73 14.80 12.80
N VAL A 133 -11.86 15.38 13.62
CA VAL A 133 -11.87 16.83 13.90
C VAL A 133 -11.44 17.62 12.66
N GLU A 134 -10.39 17.19 11.96
CA GLU A 134 -9.92 17.83 10.73
C GLU A 134 -10.86 17.59 9.53
N SER A 135 -11.71 16.57 9.57
CA SER A 135 -12.63 16.26 8.46
C SER A 135 -13.72 17.30 8.25
N THR A 136 -14.03 18.08 9.26
CA THR A 136 -14.89 19.27 9.13
C THR A 136 -14.20 20.42 8.39
N THR A 137 -12.85 20.38 8.29
CA THR A 137 -12.01 21.42 7.69
C THR A 137 -11.21 20.97 6.47
N LEU A 138 -11.44 19.73 5.95
CA LEU A 138 -10.75 19.27 4.74
C LEU A 138 -11.01 20.21 3.57
N GLN A 139 -9.94 20.72 2.98
CA GLN A 139 -10.02 21.48 1.73
C GLN A 139 -10.67 20.63 0.63
N PRO A 140 -11.46 21.24 -0.26
CA PRO A 140 -11.96 20.56 -1.45
C PRO A 140 -10.81 19.89 -2.20
N TRP A 141 -11.02 18.66 -2.66
CA TRP A 141 -10.03 17.98 -3.48
C TRP A 141 -9.85 18.73 -4.80
N SER A 142 -8.63 19.16 -5.09
CA SER A 142 -8.31 19.68 -6.43
C SER A 142 -7.96 18.52 -7.36
N PRO A 143 -8.49 18.51 -8.59
CA PRO A 143 -8.10 17.53 -9.59
C PRO A 143 -6.59 17.49 -9.77
N MET A 144 -6.03 16.28 -9.80
CA MET A 144 -4.60 16.12 -10.05
C MET A 144 -4.30 16.49 -11.50
N SER A 145 -3.43 17.47 -11.70
CA SER A 145 -3.06 17.89 -13.05
C SER A 145 -2.26 16.79 -13.77
N LYS A 146 -2.34 16.76 -15.11
CA LYS A 146 -1.51 15.83 -15.91
C LYS A 146 -0.01 16.02 -15.64
N THR A 147 0.40 17.25 -15.38
CA THR A 147 1.79 17.60 -15.03
C THR A 147 2.20 17.03 -13.66
N ASP A 148 1.32 17.06 -12.67
CA ASP A 148 1.58 16.47 -11.36
C ASP A 148 1.67 14.94 -11.44
N LEU A 149 0.80 14.32 -12.22
CA LEU A 149 0.84 12.89 -12.47
C LEU A 149 2.14 12.48 -13.18
N ALA A 150 2.52 13.19 -14.24
CA ALA A 150 3.78 12.97 -14.94
C ALA A 150 5.01 13.16 -14.04
N ARG A 151 4.98 14.16 -13.15
CA ARG A 151 6.04 14.38 -12.16
C ARG A 151 6.19 13.20 -11.20
N ARG A 152 5.06 12.59 -10.78
CA ARG A 152 5.07 11.41 -9.90
C ARG A 152 5.62 10.18 -10.61
N TYR A 153 5.21 9.95 -11.85
CA TYR A 153 5.77 8.86 -12.67
C TYR A 153 7.27 9.03 -12.88
N ARG A 154 7.72 10.24 -13.19
CA ARG A 154 9.15 10.54 -13.32
C ARG A 154 9.93 10.29 -12.03
N ARG A 155 9.35 10.66 -10.87
CA ARG A 155 9.97 10.35 -9.56
C ARG A 155 10.08 8.85 -9.33
N ALA A 156 9.03 8.09 -9.60
CA ALA A 156 9.07 6.64 -9.46
C ALA A 156 10.11 6.01 -10.39
N ALA A 157 10.19 6.46 -11.65
CA ALA A 157 11.22 6.01 -12.59
C ALA A 157 12.65 6.35 -12.10
N MET A 158 12.86 7.56 -11.58
CA MET A 158 14.17 7.94 -11.01
C MET A 158 14.53 7.09 -9.79
N VAL A 159 13.57 6.84 -8.89
CA VAL A 159 13.80 5.98 -7.71
C VAL A 159 14.09 4.55 -8.14
N PHE A 160 13.33 4.01 -9.10
CA PHE A 160 13.63 2.70 -9.70
C PHE A 160 15.07 2.63 -10.21
N THR A 161 15.43 3.56 -11.11
CA THR A 161 16.77 3.57 -11.73
C THR A 161 17.87 3.75 -10.70
N ALA A 162 17.73 4.67 -9.76
CA ALA A 162 18.72 4.90 -8.71
C ALA A 162 18.88 3.66 -7.81
N THR A 163 17.78 3.05 -7.37
CA THR A 163 17.83 1.83 -6.54
C THR A 163 18.40 0.67 -7.33
N PHE A 164 18.00 0.49 -8.59
CA PHE A 164 18.53 -0.55 -9.46
C PHE A 164 20.05 -0.43 -9.62
N VAL A 165 20.53 0.75 -10.02
CA VAL A 165 21.98 1.00 -10.21
C VAL A 165 22.75 0.80 -8.91
N LEU A 166 22.24 1.36 -7.80
CA LEU A 166 22.87 1.21 -6.48
C LEU A 166 22.92 -0.27 -6.07
N SER A 167 21.84 -1.02 -6.27
CA SER A 167 21.79 -2.45 -5.97
C SER A 167 22.80 -3.25 -6.80
N VAL A 168 22.90 -2.97 -8.10
CA VAL A 168 23.90 -3.63 -8.96
C VAL A 168 25.30 -3.32 -8.46
N VAL A 169 25.62 -2.04 -8.18
CA VAL A 169 26.95 -1.65 -7.69
C VAL A 169 27.27 -2.33 -6.36
N VAL A 170 26.34 -2.30 -5.40
CA VAL A 170 26.55 -2.92 -4.08
C VAL A 170 26.76 -4.43 -4.21
N LEU A 171 25.92 -5.13 -4.99
CA LEU A 171 26.00 -6.56 -5.15
C LEU A 171 27.29 -6.99 -5.87
N VAL A 172 27.74 -6.20 -6.85
CA VAL A 172 29.04 -6.43 -7.53
C VAL A 172 30.22 -6.17 -6.61
N VAL A 173 30.20 -5.08 -5.81
CA VAL A 173 31.28 -4.73 -4.89
C VAL A 173 31.39 -5.72 -3.73
N LEU A 174 30.27 -6.25 -3.23
CA LEU A 174 30.26 -7.24 -2.16
C LEU A 174 30.59 -8.67 -2.63
N ASP A 175 31.01 -8.81 -3.90
CA ASP A 175 31.39 -10.09 -4.52
C ASP A 175 30.32 -11.19 -4.44
N PHE A 176 29.05 -10.77 -4.37
CA PHE A 176 27.91 -11.70 -4.55
C PHE A 176 27.90 -12.35 -5.96
N THR A 177 29.01 -12.24 -6.69
CA THR A 177 29.15 -12.62 -8.09
C THR A 177 29.64 -14.05 -8.32
N GLU A 178 29.75 -14.87 -7.29
CA GLU A 178 29.83 -16.34 -7.51
C GLU A 178 28.58 -16.86 -8.23
N GLY A 179 27.44 -16.11 -8.14
CA GLY A 179 26.25 -16.31 -8.94
C GLY A 179 26.30 -15.57 -10.29
N ALA A 180 25.64 -16.12 -11.29
CA ALA A 180 25.56 -15.52 -12.61
C ALA A 180 25.06 -14.06 -12.55
N LEU A 181 25.56 -13.14 -13.40
CA LEU A 181 25.12 -11.75 -13.55
C LEU A 181 23.57 -11.60 -13.55
N ILE A 182 22.88 -12.62 -14.02
CA ILE A 182 21.42 -12.68 -14.07
C ILE A 182 20.77 -12.61 -12.68
N GLU A 183 21.40 -13.16 -11.64
CA GLU A 183 20.90 -13.13 -10.25
C GLU A 183 20.98 -11.73 -9.64
N VAL A 184 22.11 -11.06 -9.89
CA VAL A 184 22.30 -9.66 -9.50
C VAL A 184 21.23 -8.79 -10.15
N LEU A 185 20.94 -9.00 -11.44
CA LEU A 185 19.91 -8.27 -12.16
C LEU A 185 18.51 -8.54 -11.62
N HIS A 186 18.17 -9.80 -11.31
CA HIS A 186 16.87 -10.13 -10.72
C HIS A 186 16.66 -9.42 -9.38
N LEU A 187 17.65 -9.46 -8.49
CA LEU A 187 17.56 -8.79 -7.19
C LEU A 187 17.52 -7.27 -7.32
N ALA A 188 18.30 -6.69 -8.22
CA ALA A 188 18.29 -5.27 -8.48
C ALA A 188 16.95 -4.77 -9.06
N VAL A 189 16.34 -5.54 -9.99
CA VAL A 189 14.97 -5.25 -10.49
C VAL A 189 13.95 -5.35 -9.36
N THR A 190 14.02 -6.39 -8.53
CA THR A 190 13.14 -6.57 -7.38
C THR A 190 13.16 -5.36 -6.45
N LEU A 191 14.36 -4.95 -6.02
CA LEU A 191 14.54 -3.82 -5.11
C LEU A 191 14.12 -2.50 -5.75
N GLY A 192 14.45 -2.29 -7.03
CA GLY A 192 14.01 -1.13 -7.81
C GLY A 192 12.49 -1.04 -7.93
N ALA A 193 11.83 -2.15 -8.25
CA ALA A 193 10.38 -2.22 -8.38
C ALA A 193 9.66 -1.93 -7.05
N PHE A 194 10.12 -2.50 -5.95
CA PHE A 194 9.58 -2.20 -4.62
C PHE A 194 9.79 -0.74 -4.24
N ALA A 195 11.00 -0.20 -4.39
CA ALA A 195 11.29 1.19 -4.07
C ALA A 195 10.42 2.16 -4.89
N ALA A 196 10.26 1.90 -6.19
CA ALA A 196 9.40 2.69 -7.05
C ALA A 196 7.92 2.58 -6.64
N SER A 197 7.42 1.38 -6.31
CA SER A 197 6.04 1.18 -5.88
C SER A 197 5.72 2.01 -4.64
N PHE A 198 6.63 2.05 -3.67
CA PHE A 198 6.46 2.81 -2.44
C PHE A 198 6.40 4.33 -2.64
N THR A 199 6.92 4.88 -3.74
CA THR A 199 6.81 6.32 -4.03
C THR A 199 5.37 6.80 -4.23
N PHE A 200 4.45 5.91 -4.61
CA PHE A 200 3.03 6.23 -4.82
C PHE A 200 2.20 6.20 -3.54
N LEU A 201 2.62 5.45 -2.52
CA LEU A 201 1.86 5.28 -1.28
C LEU A 201 1.47 6.60 -0.59
N PRO A 202 2.36 7.60 -0.42
CA PRO A 202 1.97 8.85 0.25
C PRO A 202 0.82 9.55 -0.45
N THR A 203 0.73 9.44 -1.77
CA THR A 203 -0.34 10.06 -2.54
C THR A 203 -1.63 9.26 -2.47
N ILE A 204 -1.55 7.94 -2.63
CA ILE A 204 -2.70 7.05 -2.48
C ILE A 204 -3.33 7.24 -1.09
N VAL A 205 -2.50 7.29 -0.06
CA VAL A 205 -2.92 7.58 1.32
C VAL A 205 -3.57 8.96 1.45
N SER A 206 -3.06 9.98 0.76
CA SER A 206 -3.64 11.33 0.82
C SER A 206 -5.02 11.43 0.13
N VAL A 207 -5.33 10.55 -0.81
CA VAL A 207 -6.63 10.47 -1.51
C VAL A 207 -7.68 9.72 -0.68
N GLN A 208 -7.26 8.78 0.16
CA GLN A 208 -8.14 7.92 0.95
C GLN A 208 -9.20 8.66 1.80
N PRO A 209 -8.87 9.74 2.54
CA PRO A 209 -9.86 10.46 3.35
C PRO A 209 -10.98 11.08 2.52
N TYR A 210 -10.67 11.51 1.29
CA TYR A 210 -11.67 12.04 0.35
C TYR A 210 -12.56 10.93 -0.20
N LEU A 211 -11.96 9.79 -0.57
CA LEU A 211 -12.71 8.62 -1.00
C LEU A 211 -13.60 8.06 0.11
N ALA A 212 -13.15 8.09 1.36
CA ALA A 212 -13.93 7.63 2.49
C ALA A 212 -15.23 8.41 2.66
N LYS A 213 -15.24 9.72 2.39
CA LYS A 213 -16.44 10.57 2.43
C LYS A 213 -17.43 10.27 1.30
N LEU A 214 -16.94 9.76 0.17
CA LEU A 214 -17.74 9.47 -1.03
C LEU A 214 -18.02 7.97 -1.18
N ARG A 215 -17.72 7.15 -0.16
CA ARG A 215 -17.97 5.71 -0.21
C ARG A 215 -19.44 5.40 -0.39
N PRO A 216 -19.76 4.50 -1.36
CA PRO A 216 -21.16 4.17 -1.69
C PRO A 216 -21.89 3.38 -0.59
N ASP A 217 -21.14 2.75 0.33
CA ASP A 217 -21.66 1.96 1.43
C ASP A 217 -22.08 2.80 2.65
N LEU A 218 -21.70 4.08 2.69
CA LEU A 218 -21.99 4.96 3.81
C LEU A 218 -23.27 5.78 3.64
N LEU A 219 -23.64 6.12 2.39
CA LEU A 219 -24.83 6.90 2.07
C LEU A 219 -25.55 6.26 0.87
N GLU A 220 -26.88 6.14 0.92
CA GLU A 220 -27.65 5.61 -0.24
C GLU A 220 -27.45 6.45 -1.49
N ASP A 221 -27.33 7.76 -1.32
CA ASP A 221 -27.01 8.69 -2.39
C ASP A 221 -25.69 8.36 -3.08
N ASN A 222 -24.69 7.94 -2.33
CA ASN A 222 -23.37 7.58 -2.89
C ASN A 222 -23.40 6.24 -3.65
N LYS A 223 -24.34 5.33 -3.33
CA LYS A 223 -24.53 4.09 -4.13
C LYS A 223 -24.99 4.42 -5.55
N ALA A 224 -25.91 5.36 -5.70
CA ALA A 224 -26.39 5.81 -7.02
C ALA A 224 -25.24 6.44 -7.82
N VAL A 225 -24.46 7.31 -7.20
CA VAL A 225 -23.26 7.94 -7.77
C VAL A 225 -22.25 6.90 -8.25
N ALA A 226 -21.87 5.96 -7.39
CA ALA A 226 -20.90 4.93 -7.74
C ALA A 226 -21.41 3.99 -8.85
N LYS A 227 -22.69 3.60 -8.83
CA LYS A 227 -23.29 2.80 -9.90
C LYS A 227 -23.28 3.54 -11.23
N ARG A 228 -23.60 4.85 -11.23
CA ARG A 228 -23.57 5.68 -12.43
C ARG A 228 -22.15 5.79 -13.00
N VAL A 229 -21.17 6.15 -12.17
CA VAL A 229 -19.78 6.39 -12.59
C VAL A 229 -19.05 5.10 -12.94
N MET A 230 -19.09 4.09 -12.04
CA MET A 230 -18.27 2.89 -12.17
C MET A 230 -18.93 1.78 -12.99
N LYS A 231 -20.26 1.68 -12.96
CA LYS A 231 -21.01 0.65 -13.70
C LYS A 231 -21.68 1.17 -14.97
N GLY A 232 -21.74 2.50 -15.17
CA GLY A 232 -22.41 3.12 -16.32
C GLY A 232 -23.93 2.92 -16.33
N GLN A 233 -24.55 2.64 -15.17
CA GLN A 233 -25.99 2.43 -15.09
C GLN A 233 -26.73 3.75 -15.32
N PRO A 234 -27.83 3.76 -16.11
CA PRO A 234 -28.59 4.98 -16.42
C PRO A 234 -29.48 5.37 -15.23
N ILE A 235 -28.86 5.82 -14.14
CA ILE A 235 -29.55 6.29 -12.93
C ILE A 235 -29.65 7.81 -13.03
N GLU A 236 -30.86 8.36 -12.84
CA GLU A 236 -31.04 9.79 -12.72
C GLU A 236 -30.46 10.31 -11.42
N LEU A 237 -29.58 11.30 -11.52
CA LEU A 237 -28.93 11.94 -10.39
C LEU A 237 -29.55 13.33 -10.17
N THR A 238 -29.79 13.66 -8.91
CA THR A 238 -30.14 15.04 -8.53
C THR A 238 -28.99 16.00 -8.82
N PRO A 239 -29.21 17.32 -8.94
CA PRO A 239 -28.13 18.28 -9.19
C PRO A 239 -26.97 18.15 -8.21
N LYS A 240 -27.26 17.97 -6.92
CA LYS A 240 -26.23 17.74 -5.87
C LYS A 240 -25.45 16.45 -6.08
N GLN A 241 -26.13 15.37 -6.47
CA GLN A 241 -25.50 14.09 -6.76
C GLN A 241 -24.63 14.15 -8.02
N ARG A 242 -24.97 14.98 -9.03
CA ARG A 242 -24.14 15.18 -10.23
C ARG A 242 -22.78 15.78 -9.88
N VAL A 243 -22.75 16.83 -9.06
CA VAL A 243 -21.50 17.41 -8.55
C VAL A 243 -20.69 16.38 -7.76
N SER A 244 -21.35 15.64 -6.88
CA SER A 244 -20.70 14.56 -6.13
C SER A 244 -20.16 13.45 -7.05
N ALA A 245 -20.83 13.14 -8.14
CA ALA A 245 -20.40 12.15 -9.12
C ALA A 245 -19.15 12.60 -9.89
N VAL A 246 -19.04 13.87 -10.24
CA VAL A 246 -17.83 14.45 -10.83
C VAL A 246 -16.67 14.39 -9.87
N ARG A 247 -16.87 14.81 -8.62
CA ARG A 247 -15.83 14.73 -7.57
C ARG A 247 -15.37 13.28 -7.34
N TYR A 248 -16.33 12.35 -7.28
CA TYR A 248 -16.02 10.92 -7.15
C TYR A 248 -15.24 10.39 -8.36
N ALA A 249 -15.65 10.73 -9.58
CA ALA A 249 -14.96 10.34 -10.81
C ALA A 249 -13.51 10.87 -10.83
N THR A 250 -13.31 12.15 -10.52
CA THR A 250 -11.97 12.77 -10.48
C THR A 250 -11.05 12.11 -9.45
N LEU A 251 -11.58 11.79 -8.27
CA LEU A 251 -10.84 11.06 -7.24
C LEU A 251 -10.49 9.64 -7.67
N MET A 252 -11.44 8.95 -8.32
CA MET A 252 -11.22 7.60 -8.84
C MET A 252 -10.22 7.58 -9.99
N GLU A 253 -10.18 8.60 -10.84
CA GLU A 253 -9.15 8.72 -11.88
C GLU A 253 -7.75 8.79 -11.26
N ALA A 254 -7.56 9.66 -10.28
CA ALA A 254 -6.29 9.78 -9.56
C ALA A 254 -5.92 8.48 -8.83
N TYR A 255 -6.89 7.88 -8.13
CA TYR A 255 -6.69 6.64 -7.38
C TYR A 255 -6.25 5.49 -8.29
N TRP A 256 -7.02 5.17 -9.34
CA TRP A 256 -6.70 4.05 -10.24
C TRP A 256 -5.42 4.26 -11.04
N SER A 257 -5.09 5.53 -11.40
CA SER A 257 -3.84 5.85 -12.07
C SER A 257 -2.61 5.55 -11.20
N LEU A 258 -2.69 5.82 -9.91
CA LEU A 258 -1.56 5.65 -8.99
C LEU A 258 -1.53 4.25 -8.37
N PHE A 259 -2.69 3.76 -7.90
CA PHE A 259 -2.81 2.46 -7.28
C PHE A 259 -2.51 1.33 -8.27
N GLY A 260 -3.05 1.42 -9.49
CA GLY A 260 -2.79 0.41 -10.52
C GLY A 260 -1.29 0.25 -10.80
N LEU A 261 -0.58 1.36 -10.99
CA LEU A 261 0.87 1.31 -11.25
C LEU A 261 1.66 0.86 -10.01
N GLN A 262 1.28 1.35 -8.82
CA GLN A 262 1.91 0.93 -7.56
C GLN A 262 1.81 -0.59 -7.37
N GLN A 263 0.62 -1.15 -7.57
CA GLN A 263 0.40 -2.59 -7.41
C GLN A 263 1.15 -3.40 -8.47
N VAL A 264 1.12 -2.97 -9.73
CA VAL A 264 1.86 -3.65 -10.81
C VAL A 264 3.37 -3.69 -10.52
N LEU A 265 3.97 -2.59 -10.07
CA LEU A 265 5.38 -2.58 -9.70
C LEU A 265 5.68 -3.50 -8.52
N PHE A 266 4.77 -3.53 -7.54
CA PHE A 266 4.89 -4.41 -6.38
C PHE A 266 4.82 -5.90 -6.80
N ASP A 267 3.85 -6.26 -7.63
CA ASP A 267 3.69 -7.62 -8.14
C ASP A 267 4.87 -8.06 -9.03
N ILE A 268 5.41 -7.14 -9.86
CA ILE A 268 6.63 -7.37 -10.64
C ILE A 268 7.82 -7.65 -9.71
N GLY A 269 8.00 -6.85 -8.66
CA GLY A 269 9.07 -7.08 -7.69
C GLY A 269 8.99 -8.48 -7.06
N TRP A 270 7.81 -8.90 -6.64
CA TRP A 270 7.59 -10.26 -6.12
C TRP A 270 7.80 -11.34 -7.17
N ALA A 271 7.32 -11.14 -8.40
CA ALA A 271 7.53 -12.11 -9.49
C ALA A 271 9.02 -12.33 -9.77
N PHE A 272 9.82 -11.26 -9.88
CA PHE A 272 11.25 -11.37 -10.10
C PHE A 272 11.99 -12.04 -8.94
N LEU A 273 11.58 -11.76 -7.68
CA LEU A 273 12.13 -12.45 -6.52
C LEU A 273 11.88 -13.96 -6.57
N GLN A 274 10.66 -14.35 -6.89
CA GLN A 274 10.30 -15.77 -6.96
C GLN A 274 10.96 -16.49 -8.17
N LEU A 275 11.06 -15.80 -9.30
CA LEU A 275 11.78 -16.34 -10.47
C LEU A 275 13.27 -16.59 -10.17
N ARG A 276 13.89 -15.69 -9.39
CA ARG A 276 15.25 -15.89 -8.91
C ARG A 276 15.35 -17.14 -8.04
N ASN A 277 14.47 -17.27 -7.04
CA ASN A 277 14.47 -18.44 -6.14
C ASN A 277 14.25 -19.75 -6.93
N PHE A 278 13.35 -19.75 -7.93
CA PHE A 278 13.19 -20.90 -8.82
C PHE A 278 14.46 -21.21 -9.64
N ALA A 279 15.12 -20.18 -10.17
CA ALA A 279 16.33 -20.37 -10.96
C ALA A 279 17.48 -20.95 -10.14
N GLN A 280 17.61 -20.60 -8.85
CA GLN A 280 18.64 -21.09 -7.97
C GLN A 280 18.35 -22.50 -7.43
N ASP A 281 17.15 -22.72 -6.91
CA ASP A 281 16.84 -23.92 -6.11
C ASP A 281 15.95 -24.92 -6.87
N GLN A 282 15.51 -24.61 -8.09
CA GLN A 282 14.52 -25.38 -8.87
C GLN A 282 13.21 -25.59 -8.06
N ASP A 283 12.91 -24.65 -7.17
CA ASP A 283 11.74 -24.73 -6.28
C ASP A 283 10.45 -24.49 -7.05
N ILE A 284 9.66 -25.55 -7.23
CA ILE A 284 8.35 -25.50 -7.92
C ILE A 284 7.40 -24.53 -7.21
N PHE A 285 7.46 -24.40 -5.89
CA PHE A 285 6.62 -23.46 -5.17
C PHE A 285 6.95 -22.02 -5.53
N ALA A 286 8.22 -21.67 -5.64
CA ALA A 286 8.66 -20.35 -6.12
C ALA A 286 8.18 -20.08 -7.54
N ALA A 287 8.25 -21.07 -8.45
CA ALA A 287 7.73 -20.94 -9.81
C ALA A 287 6.21 -20.66 -9.82
N VAL A 288 5.45 -21.42 -9.04
CA VAL A 288 3.98 -21.22 -8.91
C VAL A 288 3.68 -19.84 -8.36
N LEU A 289 4.34 -19.44 -7.29
CA LEU A 289 4.11 -18.14 -6.64
C LEU A 289 4.51 -16.98 -7.55
N GLY A 290 5.63 -17.09 -8.27
CA GLY A 290 6.04 -16.12 -9.28
C GLY A 290 5.00 -15.97 -10.39
N THR A 291 4.46 -17.09 -10.88
CA THR A 291 3.38 -17.10 -11.88
C THR A 291 2.13 -16.41 -11.34
N VAL A 292 1.74 -16.65 -10.09
CA VAL A 292 0.60 -15.98 -9.44
C VAL A 292 0.79 -14.46 -9.44
N PHE A 293 1.98 -13.95 -9.09
CA PHE A 293 2.24 -12.51 -9.11
C PHE A 293 2.20 -11.91 -10.52
N VAL A 294 2.69 -12.63 -11.53
CA VAL A 294 2.55 -12.19 -12.93
C VAL A 294 1.07 -12.10 -13.32
N VAL A 295 0.28 -13.11 -13.00
CA VAL A 295 -1.17 -13.11 -13.27
C VAL A 295 -1.87 -11.97 -12.54
N LEU A 296 -1.51 -11.72 -11.27
CA LEU A 296 -2.04 -10.58 -10.50
C LEU A 296 -1.68 -9.24 -11.14
N ALA A 297 -0.43 -9.04 -11.56
CA ALA A 297 0.00 -7.83 -12.26
C ALA A 297 -0.82 -7.58 -13.54
N ILE A 298 -1.05 -8.63 -14.33
CA ILE A 298 -1.88 -8.56 -15.54
C ILE A 298 -3.33 -8.23 -15.17
N ALA A 299 -3.91 -8.92 -14.20
CA ALA A 299 -5.29 -8.71 -13.75
C ALA A 299 -5.50 -7.29 -13.23
N VAL A 300 -4.60 -6.79 -12.38
CA VAL A 300 -4.64 -5.42 -11.86
C VAL A 300 -4.52 -4.40 -12.98
N THR A 301 -3.63 -4.62 -13.96
CA THR A 301 -3.50 -3.76 -15.14
C THR A 301 -4.81 -3.68 -15.91
N ILE A 302 -5.43 -4.82 -16.21
CA ILE A 302 -6.70 -4.89 -16.95
C ILE A 302 -7.80 -4.16 -16.19
N VAL A 303 -7.94 -4.43 -14.88
CA VAL A 303 -8.94 -3.78 -14.03
C VAL A 303 -8.71 -2.28 -13.98
N SER A 304 -7.49 -1.83 -13.71
CA SER A 304 -7.15 -0.41 -13.61
C SER A 304 -7.44 0.34 -14.90
N VAL A 305 -7.02 -0.21 -16.05
CA VAL A 305 -7.27 0.39 -17.37
C VAL A 305 -8.79 0.45 -17.67
N ARG A 306 -9.54 -0.61 -17.36
CA ARG A 306 -11.00 -0.63 -17.55
C ARG A 306 -11.69 0.43 -16.68
N GLN A 307 -11.30 0.55 -15.43
CA GLN A 307 -11.88 1.54 -14.52
C GLN A 307 -11.52 2.97 -14.94
N LEU A 308 -10.26 3.22 -15.32
CA LEU A 308 -9.83 4.52 -15.84
C LEU A 308 -10.60 4.92 -17.09
N ARG A 309 -10.81 3.99 -18.04
CA ARG A 309 -11.60 4.27 -19.25
C ARG A 309 -13.03 4.68 -18.90
N LYS A 310 -13.70 3.98 -17.97
CA LYS A 310 -15.06 4.31 -17.53
C LYS A 310 -15.13 5.68 -16.89
N VAL A 311 -14.24 5.97 -15.97
CA VAL A 311 -14.20 7.24 -15.26
C VAL A 311 -13.94 8.41 -16.24
N ARG A 312 -12.98 8.26 -17.15
CA ARG A 312 -12.67 9.27 -18.17
C ARG A 312 -13.84 9.48 -19.15
N ALA A 313 -14.49 8.40 -19.56
CA ALA A 313 -15.68 8.49 -20.41
C ALA A 313 -16.81 9.24 -19.71
N TYR A 314 -17.01 8.98 -18.39
CA TYR A 314 -17.99 9.71 -17.60
C TYR A 314 -17.67 11.20 -17.54
N LEU A 315 -16.43 11.59 -17.21
CA LEU A 315 -16.03 13.01 -17.16
C LEU A 315 -16.14 13.71 -18.51
N ALA A 316 -15.78 13.02 -19.59
CA ALA A 316 -15.89 13.55 -20.95
C ALA A 316 -17.33 13.74 -21.43
N SER A 317 -18.26 12.91 -20.93
CA SER A 317 -19.68 12.99 -21.32
C SER A 317 -20.52 13.98 -20.49
N HIS A 318 -19.95 14.58 -19.44
CA HIS A 318 -20.63 15.50 -18.52
C HIS A 318 -19.82 16.78 -18.28
N PRO A 319 -19.46 17.54 -19.33
CA PRO A 319 -18.60 18.72 -19.20
C PRO A 319 -19.24 19.83 -18.36
N ASP A 320 -20.57 19.99 -18.44
CA ASP A 320 -21.31 21.00 -17.68
C ASP A 320 -21.30 20.70 -16.18
N ASP A 321 -21.47 19.44 -15.80
CA ASP A 321 -21.37 19.01 -14.39
C ASP A 321 -19.93 19.19 -13.86
N VAL A 322 -18.92 19.00 -14.72
CA VAL A 322 -17.50 19.26 -14.37
C VAL A 322 -17.28 20.75 -14.12
N ALA A 323 -17.79 21.61 -15.00
CA ALA A 323 -17.70 23.06 -14.84
C ALA A 323 -18.40 23.54 -13.55
N ALA A 324 -19.60 23.01 -13.27
CA ALA A 324 -20.34 23.31 -12.04
C ALA A 324 -19.58 22.89 -10.78
N ALA A 325 -18.97 21.68 -10.77
CA ALA A 325 -18.19 21.20 -9.64
C ALA A 325 -16.93 22.06 -9.38
N VAL A 326 -16.25 22.49 -10.43
CA VAL A 326 -15.09 23.40 -10.33
C VAL A 326 -15.50 24.76 -9.78
N ALA A 327 -16.58 25.35 -10.28
CA ALA A 327 -17.08 26.63 -9.81
C ALA A 327 -17.47 26.59 -8.33
N GLU A 328 -18.15 25.53 -7.87
CA GLU A 328 -18.48 25.34 -6.46
C GLU A 328 -17.23 25.22 -5.58
N ASP A 329 -16.21 24.47 -6.02
CA ASP A 329 -14.96 24.31 -5.28
C ASP A 329 -14.17 25.62 -5.20
N ASP A 330 -14.21 26.47 -6.23
CA ASP A 330 -13.56 27.78 -6.23
C ASP A 330 -14.28 28.76 -5.29
N LEU A 331 -15.61 28.74 -5.24
CA LEU A 331 -16.39 29.53 -4.28
C LEU A 331 -16.06 29.14 -2.82
N ILE A 332 -15.95 27.83 -2.54
CA ILE A 332 -15.57 27.34 -1.22
C ILE A 332 -14.16 27.80 -0.84
N ARG A 333 -13.23 27.83 -1.80
CA ARG A 333 -11.86 28.32 -1.56
C ARG A 333 -11.84 29.81 -1.26
N ALA A 334 -12.57 30.60 -2.04
CA ALA A 334 -12.68 32.06 -1.85
C ALA A 334 -13.26 32.40 -0.47
N ALA A 335 -14.40 31.79 -0.11
CA ALA A 335 -15.01 32.00 1.21
C ALA A 335 -14.12 31.65 2.39
N ARG A 336 -13.22 30.65 2.24
CA ARG A 336 -12.23 30.30 3.28
C ARG A 336 -11.06 31.27 3.35
N ALA A 337 -10.62 31.80 2.23
CA ALA A 337 -9.55 32.80 2.20
C ALA A 337 -10.01 34.07 2.96
N ASP A 338 -11.26 34.51 2.75
CA ASP A 338 -11.84 35.65 3.42
C ASP A 338 -12.03 35.44 4.93
N SER A 339 -12.30 34.21 5.36
CA SER A 339 -12.47 33.86 6.78
C SER A 339 -11.14 33.74 7.54
N ALA A 340 -10.00 33.66 6.84
CA ALA A 340 -8.65 33.51 7.42
C ALA A 340 -7.87 34.84 7.45
N SER A 341 -8.40 35.89 6.80
CA SER A 341 -7.91 37.28 6.87
C SER A 341 -8.53 38.04 8.05
#